data_f5ada8681e513d4693d45983e09f1d9c
#
_entry.id   f5ada8681e513d4693d45983e09f1d9c
#
_cell.length_a   1.000
_cell.length_b   1.000
_cell.length_c   1.000
_cell.angle_alpha   90.00
_cell.angle_beta   90.00
_cell.angle_gamma   90.00
#
_symmetry.space_group_name_H-M   'P 1'
#
loop_
_entity.id
_entity.type
_entity.pdbx_description
1 polymer ?
#
loop_
_entity_poly.entity_id
_entity_poly.type
_entity_poly.pdbx_seq_one_letter_code
_entity_poly.pdbx_strand_id
1 'polypeptide(L)'
;LLPQSWEKYLIARLIEKPLEFLSGLTNFVCINLTRSIAYVFEFCISLSNKNTARDIGEAITRRYYIIPSFFLVLAISFVDSYLISIGSFPEEWRLSIRQPISNAVDSLTVNPGFIAFTKALRAFVYLKLLRPLDIFLTHVPWWYTLGVFSAIGYFTVGIRFAIITALLLLFIGACGIWPQSMITLSSVLVSVALCFMIGVPLGIIASYNERFRNIQNVVLDAMQTLPYFCYLIPVLMFFGGGVVSAILATVIYSIPPIIRLTSLGLTQVSGTYSEVSRSFGGTLLQTLNKIKFPLAIPSLVIGFNQTVIMAFAMQIVTPLIGGKGLGLEVFNGLARSDTGRGL
;
A
#
# COMPACT_ATOMS: atom_id res chain seq x y z
N LEU A 1 57.97 13.87 19.58
CA LEU A 1 56.61 14.28 20.07
C LEU A 1 56.20 15.54 19.30
N LEU A 2 55.53 15.35 18.14
CA LEU A 2 54.92 16.43 17.38
C LEU A 2 53.58 16.82 18.03
N PRO A 3 53.25 18.10 18.14
CA PRO A 3 51.97 18.52 18.73
C PRO A 3 50.79 17.98 17.91
N GLN A 4 49.71 17.53 18.59
CA GLN A 4 48.49 17.00 17.96
C GLN A 4 47.81 17.93 16.90
N SER A 5 48.16 19.19 16.88
CA SER A 5 47.75 20.17 15.87
C SER A 5 48.34 19.93 14.49
N TRP A 6 49.53 19.36 14.39
CA TRP A 6 50.24 19.13 13.11
C TRP A 6 49.71 17.90 12.37
N GLU A 7 49.28 16.87 13.08
CA GLU A 7 48.65 15.70 12.43
C GLU A 7 47.33 16.08 11.73
N LYS A 8 46.54 16.91 12.33
CA LYS A 8 45.29 17.43 11.70
C LYS A 8 45.59 18.27 10.45
N TYR A 9 46.64 19.06 10.47
CA TYR A 9 47.05 19.88 9.32
C TYR A 9 47.63 19.02 8.17
N LEU A 10 48.36 17.98 8.48
CA LEU A 10 48.95 17.07 7.47
C LEU A 10 47.85 16.21 6.84
N ILE A 11 46.92 15.69 7.62
CA ILE A 11 45.78 14.88 7.15
C ILE A 11 44.83 15.74 6.30
N ALA A 12 44.53 16.97 6.73
CA ALA A 12 43.70 17.90 5.96
C ALA A 12 44.34 18.19 4.59
N ARG A 13 45.64 18.50 4.56
CA ARG A 13 46.38 18.82 3.31
C ARG A 13 46.57 17.63 2.38
N LEU A 14 46.64 16.41 2.93
CA LEU A 14 46.74 15.18 2.16
C LEU A 14 45.40 14.77 1.54
N ILE A 15 44.30 15.17 2.16
CA ILE A 15 42.92 14.83 1.70
C ILE A 15 42.33 15.96 0.85
N GLU A 16 42.54 17.24 1.22
CA GLU A 16 41.93 18.37 0.50
C GLU A 16 42.48 18.56 -0.91
N LYS A 17 43.81 18.46 -1.12
CA LYS A 17 44.40 18.64 -2.45
C LYS A 17 43.93 17.59 -3.49
N PRO A 18 43.92 16.27 -3.18
CA PRO A 18 43.37 15.31 -4.12
C PRO A 18 41.84 15.44 -4.28
N LEU A 19 41.10 15.88 -3.26
CA LEU A 19 39.66 16.15 -3.37
C LEU A 19 39.36 17.37 -4.26
N GLU A 20 40.14 18.46 -4.14
CA GLU A 20 40.03 19.62 -5.05
C GLU A 20 40.41 19.27 -6.48
N PHE A 21 41.46 18.47 -6.68
CA PHE A 21 41.87 18.00 -8.01
C PHE A 21 40.80 17.06 -8.61
N LEU A 22 40.27 16.13 -7.82
CA LEU A 22 39.15 15.25 -8.24
C LEU A 22 37.89 16.03 -8.53
N SER A 23 37.54 17.05 -7.72
CA SER A 23 36.38 17.91 -7.97
C SER A 23 36.57 18.76 -9.22
N GLY A 24 37.76 19.24 -9.50
CA GLY A 24 38.11 19.95 -10.75
C GLY A 24 38.02 19.06 -11.98
N LEU A 25 38.53 17.82 -11.88
CA LEU A 25 38.50 16.83 -12.96
C LEU A 25 37.08 16.34 -13.22
N THR A 26 36.31 16.07 -12.17
CA THR A 26 34.91 15.68 -12.29
C THR A 26 34.07 16.80 -12.89
N ASN A 27 34.27 18.04 -12.49
CA ASN A 27 33.58 19.19 -13.08
C ASN A 27 33.89 19.34 -14.57
N PHE A 28 35.17 19.23 -14.97
CA PHE A 28 35.58 19.34 -16.37
C PHE A 28 34.98 18.21 -17.23
N VAL A 29 35.08 16.96 -16.77
CA VAL A 29 34.50 15.79 -17.46
C VAL A 29 32.98 15.90 -17.51
N CYS A 30 32.34 16.24 -16.39
CA CYS A 30 30.89 16.42 -16.29
C CYS A 30 30.36 17.48 -17.25
N ILE A 31 31.01 18.65 -17.33
CA ILE A 31 30.56 19.74 -18.20
C ILE A 31 30.70 19.34 -19.69
N ASN A 32 31.81 18.72 -20.07
CA ASN A 32 32.03 18.33 -21.45
C ASN A 32 31.15 17.17 -21.90
N LEU A 33 30.94 16.17 -21.04
CA LEU A 33 30.08 15.04 -21.37
C LEU A 33 28.61 15.47 -21.49
N THR A 34 28.15 16.35 -20.60
CA THR A 34 26.78 16.85 -20.61
C THR A 34 26.52 17.75 -21.82
N ARG A 35 27.49 18.59 -22.21
CA ARG A 35 27.43 19.35 -23.44
C ARG A 35 27.32 18.45 -24.67
N SER A 36 28.15 17.42 -24.74
CA SER A 36 28.11 16.47 -25.88
C SER A 36 26.79 15.72 -25.96
N ILE A 37 26.22 15.30 -24.82
CA ILE A 37 24.91 14.65 -24.78
C ILE A 37 23.80 15.63 -25.14
N ALA A 38 23.86 16.88 -24.65
CA ALA A 38 22.89 17.91 -25.01
C ALA A 38 22.89 18.20 -26.51
N TYR A 39 24.07 18.32 -27.13
CA TYR A 39 24.20 18.49 -28.59
C TYR A 39 23.60 17.34 -29.39
N VAL A 40 23.83 16.09 -28.96
CA VAL A 40 23.22 14.92 -29.63
C VAL A 40 21.70 14.94 -29.47
N PHE A 41 21.19 15.28 -28.29
CA PHE A 41 19.74 15.40 -28.06
C PHE A 41 19.11 16.56 -28.82
N GLU A 42 19.73 17.74 -28.84
CA GLU A 42 19.30 18.88 -29.67
C GLU A 42 19.29 18.51 -31.15
N PHE A 43 20.30 17.81 -31.64
CA PHE A 43 20.36 17.36 -33.03
C PHE A 43 19.21 16.37 -33.34
N CYS A 44 18.98 15.36 -32.50
CA CYS A 44 17.91 14.38 -32.72
C CYS A 44 16.50 15.00 -32.65
N ILE A 45 16.28 15.96 -31.76
CA ILE A 45 14.94 16.58 -31.59
C ILE A 45 14.74 17.74 -32.56
N SER A 46 15.79 18.41 -33.02
CA SER A 46 15.71 19.48 -34.01
C SER A 46 15.16 19.00 -35.36
N LEU A 47 15.24 17.69 -35.62
CA LEU A 47 14.61 17.04 -36.79
C LEU A 47 13.07 17.04 -36.71
N SER A 48 12.51 17.23 -35.49
CA SER A 48 11.05 17.24 -35.27
C SER A 48 10.48 18.64 -34.96
N ASN A 49 11.12 19.39 -34.04
CA ASN A 49 10.64 20.73 -33.68
C ASN A 49 11.74 21.56 -32.99
N LYS A 50 12.18 22.66 -33.64
CA LYS A 50 13.29 23.50 -33.17
C LYS A 50 13.10 24.15 -31.78
N ASN A 51 11.88 24.57 -31.47
CA ASN A 51 11.63 25.26 -30.18
C ASN A 51 11.68 24.29 -28.98
N THR A 52 11.11 23.10 -29.14
CA THR A 52 11.12 22.07 -28.10
C THR A 52 12.54 21.53 -27.85
N ALA A 53 13.37 21.43 -28.90
CA ALA A 53 14.77 21.01 -28.80
C ALA A 53 15.59 21.95 -27.94
N ARG A 54 15.40 23.25 -28.07
CA ARG A 54 16.12 24.28 -27.32
C ARG A 54 15.76 24.26 -25.82
N ASP A 55 14.47 24.14 -25.52
CA ASP A 55 13.99 24.06 -24.11
C ASP A 55 14.51 22.80 -23.40
N ILE A 56 14.57 21.68 -24.09
CA ILE A 56 15.12 20.41 -23.53
C ILE A 56 16.63 20.50 -23.37
N GLY A 57 17.34 21.07 -24.35
CA GLY A 57 18.79 21.27 -24.25
C GLY A 57 19.18 22.17 -23.06
N GLU A 58 18.42 23.27 -22.83
CA GLU A 58 18.63 24.13 -21.67
C GLU A 58 18.29 23.44 -20.33
N ALA A 59 17.26 22.59 -20.30
CA ALA A 59 16.90 21.81 -19.11
C ALA A 59 17.97 20.75 -18.76
N ILE A 60 18.55 20.09 -19.77
CA ILE A 60 19.64 19.11 -19.61
C ILE A 60 20.90 19.81 -19.12
N THR A 61 21.26 20.96 -19.70
CA THR A 61 22.43 21.73 -19.29
C THR A 61 22.30 22.32 -17.89
N ARG A 62 21.09 22.63 -17.45
CA ARG A 62 20.81 23.13 -16.10
C ARG A 62 20.96 22.07 -15.00
N ARG A 63 20.85 20.77 -15.36
CA ARG A 63 21.02 19.60 -14.48
C ARG A 63 22.25 18.76 -14.83
N TYR A 64 23.29 19.40 -15.34
CA TYR A 64 24.48 18.71 -15.90
C TYR A 64 25.24 17.79 -14.93
N TYR A 65 24.98 17.86 -13.63
CA TYR A 65 25.59 16.94 -12.67
C TYR A 65 24.92 15.55 -12.56
N ILE A 66 23.67 15.41 -12.95
CA ILE A 66 22.91 14.16 -12.75
C ILE A 66 23.39 13.05 -13.69
N ILE A 67 23.55 13.35 -14.97
CA ILE A 67 23.92 12.34 -15.97
C ILE A 67 25.37 11.86 -15.80
N PRO A 68 26.36 12.78 -15.65
CA PRO A 68 27.74 12.34 -15.41
C PRO A 68 27.93 11.66 -14.05
N SER A 69 27.22 12.09 -13.00
CA SER A 69 27.29 11.38 -11.71
C SER A 69 26.75 9.95 -11.81
N PHE A 70 25.70 9.73 -12.59
CA PHE A 70 25.21 8.37 -12.84
C PHE A 70 26.23 7.49 -13.57
N PHE A 71 26.88 8.03 -14.65
CA PHE A 71 27.94 7.30 -15.35
C PHE A 71 29.19 7.11 -14.49
N LEU A 72 29.53 8.07 -13.62
CA LEU A 72 30.62 7.92 -12.67
C LEU A 72 30.37 6.78 -11.67
N VAL A 73 29.16 6.74 -11.11
CA VAL A 73 28.74 5.67 -10.21
C VAL A 73 28.76 4.30 -10.91
N LEU A 74 28.29 4.23 -12.16
CA LEU A 74 28.35 3.00 -12.95
C LEU A 74 29.82 2.60 -13.23
N ALA A 75 30.69 3.54 -13.56
CA ALA A 75 32.10 3.27 -13.80
C ALA A 75 32.81 2.79 -12.54
N ILE A 76 32.56 3.41 -11.39
CA ILE A 76 33.07 3.00 -10.08
C ILE A 76 32.54 1.61 -9.73
N SER A 77 31.25 1.35 -9.92
CA SER A 77 30.64 0.04 -9.69
C SER A 77 31.23 -1.05 -10.59
N PHE A 78 31.54 -0.72 -11.84
CA PHE A 78 32.20 -1.64 -12.76
C PHE A 78 33.64 -1.96 -12.35
N VAL A 79 34.41 -0.92 -11.96
CA VAL A 79 35.79 -1.07 -11.45
C VAL A 79 35.78 -1.88 -10.15
N ASP A 80 34.84 -1.63 -9.24
CA ASP A 80 34.68 -2.36 -7.99
C ASP A 80 34.40 -3.86 -8.27
N SER A 81 33.46 -4.13 -9.18
CA SER A 81 33.05 -5.50 -9.53
C SER A 81 34.17 -6.33 -10.16
N TYR A 82 35.08 -5.70 -10.94
CA TYR A 82 36.09 -6.42 -11.71
C TYR A 82 37.51 -6.34 -11.13
N LEU A 83 37.86 -5.29 -10.38
CA LEU A 83 39.24 -5.02 -9.97
C LEU A 83 39.49 -5.05 -8.46
N ILE A 84 38.52 -4.65 -7.64
CA ILE A 84 38.83 -4.33 -6.24
C ILE A 84 37.99 -5.16 -5.24
N SER A 85 36.83 -5.67 -5.64
CA SER A 85 35.94 -6.50 -4.80
C SER A 85 35.61 -5.90 -3.41
N ILE A 86 35.57 -4.57 -3.29
CA ILE A 86 35.20 -3.86 -2.06
C ILE A 86 33.67 -3.85 -1.88
N GLY A 87 32.90 -4.20 -2.95
CA GLY A 87 31.46 -4.08 -3.03
C GLY A 87 30.65 -4.99 -2.10
N SER A 88 31.25 -5.90 -1.38
CA SER A 88 30.55 -6.63 -0.33
C SER A 88 30.50 -5.80 0.94
N PHE A 89 29.27 -5.49 1.38
CA PHE A 89 29.07 -4.81 2.66
C PHE A 89 29.74 -5.59 3.80
N PRO A 90 30.63 -4.94 4.62
CA PRO A 90 31.39 -5.64 5.66
C PRO A 90 30.45 -6.41 6.58
N GLU A 91 30.74 -7.68 6.84
CA GLU A 91 29.89 -8.54 7.68
C GLU A 91 29.79 -8.03 9.12
N GLU A 92 30.85 -7.39 9.60
CA GLU A 92 30.92 -6.78 10.94
C GLU A 92 29.90 -5.64 11.12
N TRP A 93 29.47 -4.98 10.05
CA TRP A 93 28.49 -3.89 10.07
C TRP A 93 27.06 -4.37 9.87
N ARG A 94 26.85 -5.68 9.66
CA ARG A 94 25.52 -6.26 9.51
C ARG A 94 24.81 -6.28 10.86
N LEU A 95 23.83 -5.41 11.02
CA LEU A 95 22.93 -5.44 12.16
C LEU A 95 22.05 -6.70 12.06
N SER A 96 22.24 -7.64 12.97
CA SER A 96 21.42 -8.85 13.05
C SER A 96 20.04 -8.53 13.64
N ILE A 97 19.19 -7.84 12.87
CA ILE A 97 17.81 -7.49 13.27
C ILE A 97 16.90 -8.73 13.29
N ARG A 98 17.27 -9.78 12.57
CA ARG A 98 16.50 -11.01 12.46
C ARG A 98 16.28 -11.70 13.82
N GLN A 99 17.35 -11.86 14.61
CA GLN A 99 17.27 -12.56 15.88
C GLN A 99 16.35 -11.90 16.92
N PRO A 100 16.47 -10.58 17.21
CA PRO A 100 15.57 -9.93 18.17
C PRO A 100 14.10 -9.97 17.70
N ILE A 101 13.83 -9.84 16.38
CA ILE A 101 12.47 -9.97 15.87
C ILE A 101 11.95 -11.40 16.02
N SER A 102 12.76 -12.42 15.66
CA SER A 102 12.37 -13.82 15.82
C SER A 102 12.07 -14.15 17.28
N ASN A 103 12.95 -13.76 18.20
CA ASN A 103 12.76 -14.00 19.63
C ASN A 103 11.49 -13.30 20.20
N ALA A 104 11.20 -12.08 19.73
CA ALA A 104 9.98 -11.37 20.12
C ALA A 104 8.71 -12.09 19.61
N VAL A 105 8.73 -12.55 18.36
CA VAL A 105 7.61 -13.30 17.78
C VAL A 105 7.44 -14.64 18.48
N ASP A 106 8.54 -15.38 18.72
CA ASP A 106 8.51 -16.68 19.40
C ASP A 106 7.97 -16.53 20.82
N SER A 107 8.38 -15.49 21.56
CA SER A 107 7.86 -15.22 22.89
C SER A 107 6.36 -14.94 22.92
N LEU A 108 5.83 -14.27 21.89
CA LEU A 108 4.39 -14.02 21.73
C LEU A 108 3.64 -15.30 21.35
N THR A 109 4.18 -16.09 20.43
CA THR A 109 3.51 -17.30 19.92
C THR A 109 3.46 -18.44 20.94
N VAL A 110 4.38 -18.45 21.93
CA VAL A 110 4.37 -19.42 23.05
C VAL A 110 3.50 -18.96 24.21
N ASN A 111 3.17 -17.66 24.30
CA ASN A 111 2.37 -17.13 25.40
C ASN A 111 0.94 -17.71 25.40
N PRO A 112 0.50 -18.42 26.49
CA PRO A 112 -0.81 -19.04 26.54
C PRO A 112 -1.97 -18.05 26.37
N GLY A 113 -1.84 -16.84 26.90
CA GLY A 113 -2.84 -15.78 26.78
C GLY A 113 -2.99 -15.31 25.33
N PHE A 114 -1.87 -15.14 24.61
CA PHE A 114 -1.88 -14.75 23.21
C PHE A 114 -2.47 -15.87 22.34
N ILE A 115 -2.13 -17.12 22.58
CA ILE A 115 -2.71 -18.29 21.88
C ILE A 115 -4.22 -18.36 22.12
N ALA A 116 -4.69 -18.17 23.36
CA ALA A 116 -6.12 -18.15 23.66
C ALA A 116 -6.84 -17.01 22.92
N PHE A 117 -6.25 -15.81 22.91
CA PHE A 117 -6.79 -14.65 22.17
C PHE A 117 -6.88 -14.92 20.65
N THR A 118 -5.80 -15.40 20.05
CA THR A 118 -5.80 -15.66 18.58
C THR A 118 -6.78 -16.75 18.20
N LYS A 119 -6.90 -17.82 19.01
CA LYS A 119 -7.91 -18.87 18.84
C LYS A 119 -9.34 -18.31 18.97
N ALA A 120 -9.59 -17.50 19.99
CA ALA A 120 -10.90 -16.89 20.21
C ALA A 120 -11.29 -15.94 19.06
N LEU A 121 -10.35 -15.10 18.61
CA LEU A 121 -10.56 -14.20 17.46
C LEU A 121 -10.82 -14.98 16.17
N ARG A 122 -10.06 -16.05 15.91
CA ARG A 122 -10.30 -16.93 14.75
C ARG A 122 -11.69 -17.58 14.82
N ALA A 123 -12.06 -18.10 15.98
CA ALA A 123 -13.36 -18.73 16.17
C ALA A 123 -14.50 -17.70 15.99
N PHE A 124 -14.36 -16.50 16.52
CA PHE A 124 -15.33 -15.44 16.38
C PHE A 124 -15.51 -15.03 14.90
N VAL A 125 -14.42 -14.70 14.20
CA VAL A 125 -14.47 -14.30 12.79
C VAL A 125 -15.04 -15.41 11.92
N TYR A 126 -14.62 -16.67 12.15
CA TYR A 126 -15.09 -17.80 11.37
C TYR A 126 -16.55 -18.13 11.64
N LEU A 127 -16.93 -18.35 12.91
CA LEU A 127 -18.25 -18.88 13.26
C LEU A 127 -19.34 -17.82 13.23
N LYS A 128 -19.02 -16.56 13.60
CA LYS A 128 -20.03 -15.51 13.74
C LYS A 128 -20.15 -14.62 12.52
N LEU A 129 -19.06 -14.43 11.76
CA LEU A 129 -19.05 -13.52 10.61
C LEU A 129 -18.99 -14.26 9.28
N LEU A 130 -17.96 -15.11 9.08
CA LEU A 130 -17.73 -15.72 7.79
C LEU A 130 -18.74 -16.83 7.49
N ARG A 131 -18.85 -17.84 8.35
CA ARG A 131 -19.65 -19.02 8.12
C ARG A 131 -21.12 -18.75 7.78
N PRO A 132 -21.85 -17.88 8.54
CA PRO A 132 -23.24 -17.61 8.19
C PRO A 132 -23.37 -16.89 6.84
N LEU A 133 -22.45 -15.99 6.51
CA LEU A 133 -22.49 -15.28 5.24
C LEU A 133 -22.09 -16.19 4.07
N ASP A 134 -21.10 -17.04 4.25
CA ASP A 134 -20.65 -18.01 3.26
C ASP A 134 -21.76 -19.02 2.94
N ILE A 135 -22.37 -19.60 3.96
CA ILE A 135 -23.52 -20.48 3.80
C ILE A 135 -24.69 -19.77 3.10
N PHE A 136 -24.99 -18.54 3.50
CA PHE A 136 -26.05 -17.77 2.87
C PHE A 136 -25.77 -17.55 1.38
N LEU A 137 -24.61 -17.01 1.02
CA LEU A 137 -24.27 -16.68 -0.37
C LEU A 137 -24.11 -17.91 -1.28
N THR A 138 -23.65 -19.04 -0.73
CA THR A 138 -23.45 -20.27 -1.52
C THR A 138 -24.73 -21.07 -1.72
N HIS A 139 -25.72 -20.96 -0.79
CA HIS A 139 -27.02 -21.67 -0.90
C HIS A 139 -28.10 -20.87 -1.58
N VAL A 140 -27.94 -19.55 -1.64
CA VAL A 140 -28.92 -18.67 -2.35
C VAL A 140 -28.90 -18.99 -3.84
N PRO A 141 -30.07 -19.16 -4.49
CA PRO A 141 -30.16 -19.38 -5.92
C PRO A 141 -29.48 -18.24 -6.71
N TRP A 142 -28.76 -18.61 -7.77
CA TRP A 142 -28.02 -17.64 -8.59
C TRP A 142 -28.87 -16.49 -9.14
N TRP A 143 -30.11 -16.76 -9.51
CA TRP A 143 -31.06 -15.76 -10.03
C TRP A 143 -31.43 -14.70 -8.97
N TYR A 144 -31.49 -15.09 -7.69
CA TYR A 144 -31.75 -14.15 -6.59
C TYR A 144 -30.57 -13.18 -6.42
N THR A 145 -29.35 -13.69 -6.39
CA THR A 145 -28.14 -12.86 -6.29
C THR A 145 -28.05 -11.91 -7.48
N LEU A 146 -28.31 -12.41 -8.69
CA LEU A 146 -28.36 -11.61 -9.91
C LEU A 146 -29.44 -10.51 -9.81
N GLY A 147 -30.62 -10.85 -9.33
CA GLY A 147 -31.72 -9.90 -9.14
C GLY A 147 -31.38 -8.80 -8.15
N VAL A 148 -30.82 -9.15 -6.99
CA VAL A 148 -30.44 -8.18 -5.95
C VAL A 148 -29.38 -7.21 -6.44
N PHE A 149 -28.27 -7.70 -7.03
CA PHE A 149 -27.21 -6.81 -7.53
C PHE A 149 -27.67 -5.94 -8.69
N SER A 150 -28.49 -6.48 -9.59
CA SER A 150 -29.08 -5.70 -10.68
C SER A 150 -30.05 -4.65 -10.18
N ALA A 151 -30.87 -4.97 -9.17
CA ALA A 151 -31.77 -4.01 -8.53
C ALA A 151 -31.00 -2.88 -7.83
N ILE A 152 -29.94 -3.21 -7.07
CA ILE A 152 -29.04 -2.19 -6.49
C ILE A 152 -28.45 -1.30 -7.59
N GLY A 153 -27.97 -1.87 -8.69
CA GLY A 153 -27.47 -1.13 -9.84
C GLY A 153 -28.52 -0.21 -10.48
N TYR A 154 -29.77 -0.68 -10.58
CA TYR A 154 -30.87 0.10 -11.12
C TYR A 154 -31.20 1.33 -10.24
N PHE A 155 -31.32 1.14 -8.94
CA PHE A 155 -31.68 2.22 -8.01
C PHE A 155 -30.55 3.24 -7.81
N THR A 156 -29.28 2.84 -7.98
CA THR A 156 -28.14 3.74 -7.75
C THR A 156 -27.71 4.52 -9.00
N VAL A 157 -27.67 3.86 -10.15
CA VAL A 157 -27.11 4.43 -11.40
C VAL A 157 -28.14 4.45 -12.54
N GLY A 158 -29.04 3.45 -12.59
CA GLY A 158 -30.08 3.34 -13.59
C GLY A 158 -30.02 2.05 -14.41
N ILE A 159 -30.97 1.93 -15.37
CA ILE A 159 -31.24 0.69 -16.11
C ILE A 159 -30.02 0.17 -16.88
N ARG A 160 -29.22 1.04 -17.48
CA ARG A 160 -28.03 0.63 -18.24
C ARG A 160 -27.02 -0.13 -17.38
N PHE A 161 -26.78 0.40 -16.17
CA PHE A 161 -25.87 -0.22 -15.22
C PHE A 161 -26.42 -1.55 -14.68
N ALA A 162 -27.73 -1.63 -14.43
CA ALA A 162 -28.40 -2.88 -14.02
C ALA A 162 -28.22 -3.99 -15.08
N ILE A 163 -28.41 -3.67 -16.36
CA ILE A 163 -28.22 -4.63 -17.47
C ILE A 163 -26.75 -5.09 -17.53
N ILE A 164 -25.79 -4.16 -17.44
CA ILE A 164 -24.35 -4.51 -17.46
C ILE A 164 -24.03 -5.43 -16.29
N THR A 165 -24.49 -5.11 -15.07
CA THR A 165 -24.28 -5.95 -13.88
C THR A 165 -24.87 -7.34 -14.07
N ALA A 166 -26.09 -7.45 -14.59
CA ALA A 166 -26.73 -8.72 -14.88
C ALA A 166 -25.92 -9.56 -15.89
N LEU A 167 -25.47 -8.94 -16.99
CA LEU A 167 -24.68 -9.61 -18.02
C LEU A 167 -23.33 -10.11 -17.48
N LEU A 168 -22.64 -9.29 -16.67
CA LEU A 168 -21.38 -9.69 -16.05
C LEU A 168 -21.55 -10.85 -15.06
N LEU A 169 -22.60 -10.84 -14.24
CA LEU A 169 -22.90 -11.93 -13.32
C LEU A 169 -23.30 -13.22 -14.07
N LEU A 170 -24.08 -13.11 -15.15
CA LEU A 170 -24.38 -14.24 -16.03
C LEU A 170 -23.12 -14.81 -16.68
N PHE A 171 -22.20 -13.96 -17.11
CA PHE A 171 -20.92 -14.38 -17.65
C PHE A 171 -20.09 -15.17 -16.64
N ILE A 172 -19.99 -14.71 -15.37
CA ILE A 172 -19.35 -15.44 -14.28
C ILE A 172 -19.98 -16.83 -14.09
N GLY A 173 -21.31 -16.90 -14.15
CA GLY A 173 -22.04 -18.16 -14.07
C GLY A 173 -21.76 -19.09 -15.25
N ALA A 174 -21.70 -18.54 -16.46
CA ALA A 174 -21.40 -19.28 -17.69
C ALA A 174 -19.96 -19.83 -17.70
N CYS A 175 -19.01 -19.14 -17.08
CA CYS A 175 -17.64 -19.63 -16.90
C CYS A 175 -17.52 -20.75 -15.86
N GLY A 176 -18.58 -21.11 -15.12
CA GLY A 176 -18.58 -22.18 -14.11
C GLY A 176 -17.86 -21.83 -12.80
N ILE A 177 -17.49 -20.57 -12.58
CA ILE A 177 -16.76 -20.08 -11.40
C ILE A 177 -17.69 -19.42 -10.36
N TRP A 178 -19.00 -19.65 -10.45
CA TRP A 178 -20.00 -19.07 -9.54
C TRP A 178 -19.75 -19.38 -8.06
N PRO A 179 -19.50 -20.65 -7.64
CA PRO A 179 -19.25 -20.96 -6.23
C PRO A 179 -18.03 -20.22 -5.67
N GLN A 180 -16.94 -20.18 -6.44
CA GLN A 180 -15.69 -19.47 -6.06
C GLN A 180 -15.91 -17.97 -5.94
N SER A 181 -16.74 -17.39 -6.80
CA SER A 181 -17.12 -15.99 -6.75
C SER A 181 -17.90 -15.66 -5.48
N MET A 182 -18.84 -16.52 -5.06
CA MET A 182 -19.60 -16.34 -3.82
C MET A 182 -18.72 -16.46 -2.57
N ILE A 183 -17.77 -17.38 -2.56
CA ILE A 183 -16.78 -17.52 -1.47
C ILE A 183 -15.89 -16.27 -1.40
N THR A 184 -15.45 -15.74 -2.53
CA THR A 184 -14.68 -14.48 -2.57
C THR A 184 -15.51 -13.31 -2.05
N LEU A 185 -16.75 -13.21 -2.50
CA LEU A 185 -17.66 -12.16 -2.08
C LEU A 185 -17.89 -12.20 -0.56
N SER A 186 -18.11 -13.39 0.03
CA SER A 186 -18.28 -13.55 1.47
C SER A 186 -17.04 -13.09 2.24
N SER A 187 -15.85 -13.48 1.79
CA SER A 187 -14.57 -13.10 2.40
C SER A 187 -14.32 -11.59 2.32
N VAL A 188 -14.59 -10.98 1.17
CA VAL A 188 -14.45 -9.52 0.96
C VAL A 188 -15.46 -8.76 1.82
N LEU A 189 -16.71 -9.17 1.84
CA LEU A 189 -17.76 -8.49 2.65
C LEU A 189 -17.39 -8.51 4.14
N VAL A 190 -16.93 -9.66 4.67
CA VAL A 190 -16.47 -9.75 6.07
C VAL A 190 -15.26 -8.85 6.31
N SER A 191 -14.29 -8.86 5.40
CA SER A 191 -13.09 -8.02 5.53
C SER A 191 -13.43 -6.54 5.52
N VAL A 192 -14.28 -6.10 4.60
CA VAL A 192 -14.71 -4.69 4.47
C VAL A 192 -15.54 -4.28 5.68
N ALA A 193 -16.45 -5.14 6.17
CA ALA A 193 -17.22 -4.87 7.39
C ALA A 193 -16.32 -4.67 8.61
N LEU A 194 -15.30 -5.51 8.76
CA LEU A 194 -14.29 -5.36 9.82
C LEU A 194 -13.46 -4.08 9.64
N CYS A 195 -13.06 -3.74 8.42
CA CYS A 195 -12.37 -2.47 8.13
C CYS A 195 -13.24 -1.28 8.53
N PHE A 196 -14.53 -1.33 8.25
CA PHE A 196 -15.46 -0.26 8.60
C PHE A 196 -15.66 -0.17 10.12
N MET A 197 -15.89 -1.31 10.78
CA MET A 197 -16.06 -1.39 12.23
C MET A 197 -14.86 -0.84 13.01
N ILE A 198 -13.65 -1.07 12.53
CA ILE A 198 -12.42 -0.63 13.19
C ILE A 198 -11.98 0.74 12.67
N GLY A 199 -12.04 0.94 11.35
CA GLY A 199 -11.49 2.11 10.67
C GLY A 199 -12.26 3.39 10.92
N VAL A 200 -13.60 3.33 10.93
CA VAL A 200 -14.42 4.53 11.19
C VAL A 200 -14.21 5.07 12.62
N PRO A 201 -14.27 4.26 13.69
CA PRO A 201 -13.94 4.74 15.05
C PRO A 201 -12.54 5.33 15.16
N LEU A 202 -11.52 4.69 14.57
CA LEU A 202 -10.13 5.20 14.58
C LEU A 202 -10.05 6.54 13.82
N GLY A 203 -10.72 6.68 12.68
CA GLY A 203 -10.81 7.93 11.94
C GLY A 203 -11.51 9.04 12.71
N ILE A 204 -12.58 8.71 13.47
CA ILE A 204 -13.26 9.65 14.35
C ILE A 204 -12.31 10.13 15.45
N ILE A 205 -11.61 9.23 16.15
CA ILE A 205 -10.65 9.59 17.19
C ILE A 205 -9.57 10.52 16.61
N ALA A 206 -9.03 10.20 15.45
CA ALA A 206 -8.03 11.01 14.76
C ALA A 206 -8.55 12.41 14.36
N SER A 207 -9.84 12.55 14.07
CA SER A 207 -10.42 13.85 13.73
C SER A 207 -10.46 14.82 14.92
N TYR A 208 -10.50 14.32 16.15
CA TYR A 208 -10.52 15.14 17.37
C TYR A 208 -9.14 15.33 18.02
N ASN A 209 -8.17 14.47 17.71
CA ASN A 209 -6.84 14.51 18.32
C ASN A 209 -5.76 14.62 17.25
N GLU A 210 -5.16 15.81 17.14
CA GLU A 210 -4.15 16.09 16.12
C GLU A 210 -2.87 15.29 16.31
N ARG A 211 -2.43 15.06 17.57
CA ARG A 211 -1.24 14.24 17.85
C ARG A 211 -1.47 12.80 17.41
N PHE A 212 -2.63 12.24 17.74
CA PHE A 212 -3.01 10.90 17.31
C PHE A 212 -3.09 10.80 15.79
N ARG A 213 -3.71 11.79 15.13
CA ARG A 213 -3.79 11.86 13.67
C ARG A 213 -2.42 11.85 13.00
N ASN A 214 -1.46 12.62 13.52
CA ASN A 214 -0.13 12.72 12.95
C ASN A 214 0.62 11.38 13.07
N ILE A 215 0.58 10.72 14.24
CA ILE A 215 1.16 9.39 14.43
C ILE A 215 0.47 8.37 13.52
N GLN A 216 -0.86 8.38 13.50
CA GLN A 216 -1.65 7.49 12.67
C GLN A 216 -1.31 7.63 11.18
N ASN A 217 -1.16 8.85 10.66
CA ASN A 217 -0.81 9.09 9.27
C ASN A 217 0.52 8.44 8.90
N VAL A 218 1.56 8.57 9.76
CA VAL A 218 2.86 7.92 9.53
C VAL A 218 2.71 6.40 9.46
N VAL A 219 1.92 5.81 10.36
CA VAL A 219 1.65 4.36 10.35
C VAL A 219 0.89 3.95 9.08
N LEU A 220 -0.14 4.70 8.69
CA LEU A 220 -0.92 4.41 7.49
C LEU A 220 -0.09 4.58 6.22
N ASP A 221 0.82 5.57 6.16
CA ASP A 221 1.74 5.75 5.04
C ASP A 221 2.70 4.56 4.93
N ALA A 222 3.28 4.13 6.05
CA ALA A 222 4.11 2.92 6.08
C ALA A 222 3.32 1.68 5.62
N MET A 223 2.06 1.53 6.08
CA MET A 223 1.19 0.43 5.63
C MET A 223 0.90 0.47 4.14
N GLN A 224 0.74 1.64 3.51
CA GLN A 224 0.44 1.73 2.08
C GLN A 224 1.67 1.58 1.18
N THR A 225 2.88 1.79 1.71
CA THR A 225 4.13 1.63 0.96
C THR A 225 4.65 0.18 0.97
N LEU A 226 4.27 -0.61 1.98
CA LEU A 226 4.68 -2.00 2.06
C LEU A 226 3.99 -2.87 1.00
N PRO A 227 4.73 -3.75 0.29
CA PRO A 227 4.14 -4.74 -0.59
C PRO A 227 3.13 -5.63 0.16
N TYR A 228 2.01 -5.96 -0.48
CA TYR A 228 0.93 -6.77 0.15
C TYR A 228 1.41 -8.13 0.67
N PHE A 229 2.45 -8.73 0.10
CA PHE A 229 3.05 -9.97 0.61
C PHE A 229 3.61 -9.85 2.04
N CYS A 230 4.09 -8.66 2.43
CA CYS A 230 4.64 -8.42 3.76
C CYS A 230 3.61 -8.62 4.87
N TYR A 231 2.32 -8.47 4.57
CA TYR A 231 1.23 -8.67 5.55
C TYR A 231 0.90 -10.14 5.77
N LEU A 232 1.18 -11.01 4.80
CA LEU A 232 0.89 -12.44 4.91
C LEU A 232 1.75 -13.10 5.99
N ILE A 233 3.03 -12.70 6.09
CA ILE A 233 4.00 -13.33 7.00
C ILE A 233 3.57 -13.20 8.46
N PRO A 234 3.38 -11.99 9.04
CA PRO A 234 2.98 -11.88 10.44
C PRO A 234 1.60 -12.50 10.71
N VAL A 235 0.66 -12.37 9.77
CA VAL A 235 -0.66 -12.98 9.95
C VAL A 235 -0.57 -14.51 9.97
N LEU A 236 0.25 -15.10 9.09
CA LEU A 236 0.49 -16.54 9.08
C LEU A 236 1.16 -17.02 10.38
N MET A 237 2.14 -16.26 10.90
CA MET A 237 2.85 -16.61 12.12
C MET A 237 1.93 -16.56 13.36
N PHE A 238 1.09 -15.53 13.48
CA PHE A 238 0.24 -15.36 14.65
C PHE A 238 -1.07 -16.15 14.61
N PHE A 239 -1.65 -16.30 13.43
CA PHE A 239 -2.98 -16.93 13.27
C PHE A 239 -2.92 -18.27 12.56
N GLY A 240 -1.76 -18.70 12.06
CA GLY A 240 -1.63 -19.91 11.24
C GLY A 240 -2.30 -19.79 9.87
N GLY A 241 -2.24 -20.85 9.05
CA GLY A 241 -2.87 -20.87 7.74
C GLY A 241 -4.40 -21.02 7.81
N GLY A 242 -5.10 -20.48 6.79
CA GLY A 242 -6.54 -20.68 6.62
C GLY A 242 -7.31 -19.41 6.22
N VAL A 243 -8.61 -19.58 5.98
CA VAL A 243 -9.47 -18.51 5.45
C VAL A 243 -9.57 -17.31 6.41
N VAL A 244 -9.54 -17.53 7.72
CA VAL A 244 -9.59 -16.42 8.69
C VAL A 244 -8.31 -15.58 8.63
N SER A 245 -7.16 -16.22 8.49
CA SER A 245 -5.89 -15.52 8.30
C SER A 245 -5.89 -14.71 7.02
N ALA A 246 -6.46 -15.24 5.94
CA ALA A 246 -6.68 -14.52 4.70
C ALA A 246 -7.55 -13.25 4.90
N ILE A 247 -8.65 -13.37 5.66
CA ILE A 247 -9.51 -12.22 6.01
C ILE A 247 -8.75 -11.19 6.83
N LEU A 248 -8.02 -11.60 7.86
CA LEU A 248 -7.26 -10.68 8.71
C LEU A 248 -6.15 -9.95 7.94
N ALA A 249 -5.43 -10.66 7.06
CA ALA A 249 -4.46 -10.03 6.16
C ALA A 249 -5.12 -9.00 5.23
N THR A 250 -6.29 -9.34 4.69
CA THR A 250 -7.10 -8.41 3.87
C THR A 250 -7.52 -7.19 4.67
N VAL A 251 -7.96 -7.35 5.92
CA VAL A 251 -8.33 -6.22 6.80
C VAL A 251 -7.13 -5.30 7.02
N ILE A 252 -5.98 -5.85 7.42
CA ILE A 252 -4.78 -5.04 7.69
C ILE A 252 -4.36 -4.25 6.46
N TYR A 253 -4.38 -4.87 5.28
CA TYR A 253 -4.00 -4.23 4.03
C TYR A 253 -4.99 -3.16 3.57
N SER A 254 -6.30 -3.40 3.70
CA SER A 254 -7.34 -2.56 3.11
C SER A 254 -7.96 -1.51 4.05
N ILE A 255 -7.59 -1.51 5.34
CA ILE A 255 -8.13 -0.56 6.32
C ILE A 255 -7.64 0.91 6.17
N PRO A 256 -6.42 1.23 5.65
CA PRO A 256 -5.90 2.59 5.65
C PRO A 256 -6.80 3.63 4.98
N PRO A 257 -7.41 3.39 3.80
CA PRO A 257 -8.27 4.40 3.15
C PRO A 257 -9.46 4.82 4.00
N ILE A 258 -10.16 3.88 4.63
CA ILE A 258 -11.35 4.21 5.42
C ILE A 258 -10.99 5.02 6.68
N ILE A 259 -9.87 4.72 7.34
CA ILE A 259 -9.38 5.49 8.48
C ILE A 259 -9.06 6.92 8.04
N ARG A 260 -8.25 7.07 6.98
CA ARG A 260 -7.77 8.36 6.49
C ARG A 260 -8.92 9.24 6.01
N LEU A 261 -9.81 8.70 5.19
CA LEU A 261 -10.90 9.47 4.62
C LEU A 261 -12.02 9.77 5.62
N THR A 262 -12.20 8.95 6.65
CA THR A 262 -13.05 9.29 7.78
C THR A 262 -12.48 10.48 8.57
N SER A 263 -11.21 10.42 8.93
CA SER A 263 -10.54 11.52 9.64
C SER A 263 -10.56 12.82 8.82
N LEU A 264 -10.21 12.73 7.54
CA LEU A 264 -10.20 13.88 6.62
C LEU A 264 -11.61 14.47 6.46
N GLY A 265 -12.62 13.65 6.17
CA GLY A 265 -13.98 14.12 5.99
C GLY A 265 -14.53 14.85 7.22
N LEU A 266 -14.25 14.33 8.43
CA LEU A 266 -14.68 14.97 9.67
C LEU A 266 -13.90 16.26 10.00
N THR A 267 -12.62 16.34 9.63
CA THR A 267 -11.79 17.54 9.87
C THR A 267 -12.10 18.66 8.87
N GLN A 268 -12.54 18.33 7.66
CA GLN A 268 -12.91 19.32 6.63
C GLN A 268 -14.25 20.02 6.92
N VAL A 269 -15.08 19.48 7.82
CA VAL A 269 -16.31 20.17 8.23
C VAL A 269 -15.95 21.45 8.96
N SER A 270 -16.44 22.59 8.44
CA SER A 270 -16.16 23.91 8.99
C SER A 270 -16.43 23.98 10.50
N GLY A 271 -15.52 24.63 11.24
CA GLY A 271 -15.64 24.89 12.66
C GLY A 271 -16.93 25.63 13.03
N THR A 272 -17.40 26.50 12.15
CA THR A 272 -18.65 27.28 12.31
C THR A 272 -19.84 26.40 12.65
N TYR A 273 -20.00 25.23 12.01
CA TYR A 273 -21.09 24.30 12.34
C TYR A 273 -20.99 23.75 13.77
N SER A 274 -19.78 23.54 14.26
CA SER A 274 -19.54 23.08 15.63
C SER A 274 -19.83 24.19 16.65
N GLU A 275 -19.52 25.45 16.32
CA GLU A 275 -19.81 26.63 17.15
C GLU A 275 -21.33 26.88 17.24
N VAL A 276 -22.02 26.83 16.11
CA VAL A 276 -23.50 26.94 16.07
C VAL A 276 -24.13 25.83 16.91
N SER A 277 -23.67 24.58 16.75
CA SER A 277 -24.21 23.48 17.57
C SER A 277 -24.03 23.73 19.07
N ARG A 278 -22.87 24.23 19.49
CA ARG A 278 -22.59 24.57 20.91
C ARG A 278 -23.46 25.73 21.40
N SER A 279 -23.70 26.75 20.57
CA SER A 279 -24.58 27.88 20.92
C SER A 279 -26.00 27.44 21.18
N PHE A 280 -26.50 26.37 20.54
CA PHE A 280 -27.75 25.72 20.81
C PHE A 280 -27.72 24.66 21.92
N GLY A 281 -26.62 24.56 22.69
CA GLY A 281 -26.46 23.59 23.77
C GLY A 281 -26.19 22.16 23.31
N GLY A 282 -25.75 21.96 22.08
CA GLY A 282 -25.44 20.65 21.53
C GLY A 282 -24.20 20.01 22.19
N THR A 283 -24.30 18.72 22.57
CA THR A 283 -23.17 17.94 23.06
C THR A 283 -22.24 17.52 21.93
N LEU A 284 -20.99 17.09 22.26
CA LEU A 284 -20.03 16.62 21.26
C LEU A 284 -20.58 15.45 20.41
N LEU A 285 -21.28 14.50 21.02
CA LEU A 285 -21.88 13.37 20.32
C LEU A 285 -23.04 13.80 19.41
N GLN A 286 -23.84 14.79 19.85
CA GLN A 286 -24.89 15.35 18.99
C GLN A 286 -24.32 16.09 17.79
N THR A 287 -23.27 16.89 18.00
CA THR A 287 -22.57 17.58 16.93
C THR A 287 -21.92 16.59 15.95
N LEU A 288 -21.31 15.51 16.47
CA LEU A 288 -20.74 14.46 15.62
C LEU A 288 -21.82 13.78 14.78
N ASN A 289 -22.86 13.23 15.41
CA ASN A 289 -23.83 12.37 14.73
C ASN A 289 -24.81 13.15 13.84
N LYS A 290 -25.22 14.36 14.26
CA LYS A 290 -26.25 15.12 13.55
C LYS A 290 -25.69 16.11 12.52
N ILE A 291 -24.42 16.49 12.66
CA ILE A 291 -23.83 17.52 11.80
C ILE A 291 -22.59 17.00 11.08
N LYS A 292 -21.53 16.65 11.83
CA LYS A 292 -20.24 16.32 11.21
C LYS A 292 -20.30 15.03 10.39
N PHE A 293 -20.90 13.99 10.93
CA PHE A 293 -20.96 12.68 10.26
C PHE A 293 -21.78 12.74 8.96
N PRO A 294 -22.99 13.33 8.90
CA PRO A 294 -23.71 13.50 7.65
C PRO A 294 -22.96 14.32 6.60
N LEU A 295 -22.27 15.40 7.00
CA LEU A 295 -21.48 16.22 6.10
C LEU A 295 -20.20 15.51 5.62
N ALA A 296 -19.68 14.55 6.39
CA ALA A 296 -18.53 13.75 6.03
C ALA A 296 -18.87 12.51 5.17
N ILE A 297 -20.15 12.16 4.99
CA ILE A 297 -20.57 10.98 4.21
C ILE A 297 -19.90 10.89 2.84
N PRO A 298 -19.78 11.96 2.03
CA PRO A 298 -19.13 11.84 0.73
C PRO A 298 -17.69 11.33 0.83
N SER A 299 -16.93 11.81 1.80
CA SER A 299 -15.55 11.35 2.04
C SER A 299 -15.51 9.91 2.55
N LEU A 300 -16.45 9.51 3.42
CA LEU A 300 -16.57 8.13 3.89
C LEU A 300 -16.89 7.17 2.75
N VAL A 301 -17.77 7.54 1.83
CA VAL A 301 -18.14 6.73 0.66
C VAL A 301 -16.93 6.50 -0.24
N ILE A 302 -16.09 7.53 -0.46
CA ILE A 302 -14.84 7.38 -1.20
C ILE A 302 -13.89 6.41 -0.46
N GLY A 303 -13.76 6.56 0.86
CA GLY A 303 -12.97 5.65 1.69
C GLY A 303 -13.45 4.20 1.64
N PHE A 304 -14.75 4.01 1.72
CA PHE A 304 -15.38 2.69 1.58
C PHE A 304 -15.07 2.07 0.20
N ASN A 305 -15.24 2.83 -0.87
CA ASN A 305 -14.98 2.35 -2.23
C ASN A 305 -13.51 1.91 -2.41
N GLN A 306 -12.55 2.73 -1.94
CA GLN A 306 -11.13 2.36 -2.00
C GLN A 306 -10.83 1.13 -1.15
N THR A 307 -11.43 1.01 0.04
CA THR A 307 -11.27 -0.17 0.90
C THR A 307 -11.76 -1.43 0.21
N VAL A 308 -12.92 -1.38 -0.48
CA VAL A 308 -13.45 -2.50 -1.26
C VAL A 308 -12.49 -2.91 -2.38
N ILE A 309 -11.98 -1.94 -3.15
CA ILE A 309 -11.03 -2.21 -4.24
C ILE A 309 -9.76 -2.89 -3.69
N MET A 310 -9.19 -2.37 -2.60
CA MET A 310 -8.01 -2.97 -1.97
C MET A 310 -8.30 -4.37 -1.40
N ALA A 311 -9.48 -4.58 -0.83
CA ALA A 311 -9.88 -5.89 -0.32
C ALA A 311 -9.98 -6.93 -1.44
N PHE A 312 -10.54 -6.58 -2.60
CA PHE A 312 -10.53 -7.46 -3.77
C PHE A 312 -9.11 -7.74 -4.29
N ALA A 313 -8.26 -6.72 -4.38
CA ALA A 313 -6.88 -6.90 -4.82
C ALA A 313 -6.11 -7.89 -3.92
N MET A 314 -6.33 -7.83 -2.60
CA MET A 314 -5.68 -8.74 -1.67
C MET A 314 -6.13 -10.20 -1.82
N GLN A 315 -7.36 -10.47 -2.31
CA GLN A 315 -7.85 -11.84 -2.52
C GLN A 315 -7.02 -12.66 -3.50
N ILE A 316 -6.27 -12.01 -4.40
CA ILE A 316 -5.40 -12.70 -5.37
C ILE A 316 -4.24 -13.41 -4.67
N VAL A 317 -3.72 -12.85 -3.58
CA VAL A 317 -2.55 -13.39 -2.87
C VAL A 317 -2.88 -14.17 -1.60
N THR A 318 -4.08 -14.05 -1.06
CA THR A 318 -4.52 -14.80 0.13
C THR A 318 -4.46 -16.32 0.01
N PRO A 319 -4.55 -16.96 -1.18
CA PRO A 319 -4.35 -18.41 -1.33
C PRO A 319 -3.01 -18.91 -0.80
N LEU A 320 -1.96 -18.08 -0.83
CA LEU A 320 -0.65 -18.43 -0.27
C LEU A 320 -0.68 -18.77 1.22
N ILE A 321 -1.67 -18.25 1.95
CA ILE A 321 -1.86 -18.52 3.38
C ILE A 321 -3.14 -19.33 3.67
N GLY A 322 -3.74 -19.95 2.63
CA GLY A 322 -4.93 -20.78 2.76
C GLY A 322 -6.26 -20.06 2.55
N GLY A 323 -6.27 -18.93 1.87
CA GLY A 323 -7.48 -18.28 1.34
C GLY A 323 -8.16 -19.15 0.28
N LYS A 324 -9.47 -18.94 0.12
CA LYS A 324 -10.31 -19.67 -0.85
C LYS A 324 -10.96 -18.68 -1.81
N GLY A 325 -11.68 -19.20 -2.81
CA GLY A 325 -12.41 -18.41 -3.78
C GLY A 325 -11.67 -18.21 -5.10
N LEU A 326 -11.98 -17.14 -5.83
CA LEU A 326 -11.42 -16.84 -7.16
C LEU A 326 -9.89 -16.73 -7.15
N GLY A 327 -9.31 -16.13 -6.12
CA GLY A 327 -7.85 -16.04 -6.00
C GLY A 327 -7.16 -17.40 -6.02
N LEU A 328 -7.78 -18.44 -5.43
CA LEU A 328 -7.26 -19.80 -5.45
C LEU A 328 -7.28 -20.39 -6.88
N GLU A 329 -8.30 -20.08 -7.68
CA GLU A 329 -8.36 -20.52 -9.08
C GLU A 329 -7.26 -19.85 -9.91
N VAL A 330 -7.05 -18.56 -9.74
CA VAL A 330 -5.93 -17.85 -10.38
C VAL A 330 -4.58 -18.44 -9.96
N PHE A 331 -4.39 -18.70 -8.68
CA PHE A 331 -3.17 -19.30 -8.16
C PHE A 331 -2.93 -20.71 -8.72
N ASN A 332 -3.98 -21.53 -8.80
CA ASN A 332 -3.92 -22.88 -9.37
C ASN A 332 -3.60 -22.83 -10.88
N GLY A 333 -4.22 -21.89 -11.61
CA GLY A 333 -3.94 -21.67 -13.03
C GLY A 333 -2.48 -21.28 -13.25
N LEU A 334 -1.96 -20.36 -12.45
CA LEU A 334 -0.56 -19.94 -12.51
C LEU A 334 0.41 -21.09 -12.17
N ALA A 335 0.14 -21.81 -11.09
CA ALA A 335 1.00 -22.93 -10.64
C ALA A 335 1.06 -24.08 -11.65
N ARG A 336 0.00 -24.29 -12.42
CA ARG A 336 -0.10 -25.36 -13.43
C ARG A 336 0.22 -24.86 -14.85
N SER A 337 0.54 -23.59 -15.03
CA SER A 337 0.71 -22.93 -16.34
C SER A 337 -0.52 -23.09 -17.25
N ASP A 338 -1.70 -23.21 -16.64
CA ASP A 338 -2.99 -23.29 -17.31
C ASP A 338 -3.56 -21.89 -17.50
N THR A 339 -3.28 -21.28 -18.66
CA THR A 339 -3.70 -19.92 -18.98
C THR A 339 -5.22 -19.79 -19.08
N GLY A 340 -5.92 -20.84 -19.55
CA GLY A 340 -7.37 -20.83 -19.68
C GLY A 340 -8.11 -20.82 -18.35
N ARG A 341 -7.50 -21.37 -17.30
CA ARG A 341 -8.04 -21.37 -15.93
C ARG A 341 -7.63 -20.12 -15.14
N GLY A 342 -6.45 -19.56 -15.46
CA GLY A 342 -5.91 -18.43 -14.75
C GLY A 342 -6.47 -17.07 -15.20
N LEU A 343 -6.99 -16.98 -16.44
CA LEU A 343 -7.64 -15.82 -17.03
C LEU A 343 -9.14 -15.82 -16.77
#